data_2e7a1ce50af46cda3525e69a1ab2f4d1
#
_entry.id   2e7a1ce50af46cda3525e69a1ab2f4d1
#
_cell.length_a   1.000
_cell.length_b   1.000
_cell.length_c   1.000
_cell.angle_alpha   90.00
_cell.angle_beta   90.00
_cell.angle_gamma   90.00
#
_symmetry.space_group_name_H-M   'P 1'
#
loop_
_entity.id
_entity.type
_entity.pdbx_description
1 polymer ?
#
loop_
_entity_poly.entity_id
_entity_poly.type
_entity_poly.pdbx_seq_one_letter_code
_entity_poly.pdbx_strand_id
1 'polypeptide(L)' 'MRKLLTIGEASEYLGISKLTLYGWVSARKLGFVKVGRLVKFKQEHLDRWIDQHTVKARPATQERLEDRSEHG' A
#
# COMPACT_ATOMS: atom_id res chain seq x y z
N MET A 1 6.79 15.35 14.38
CA MET A 1 5.85 15.83 13.37
C MET A 1 5.89 14.96 12.13
N ARG A 2 4.75 14.62 11.58
CA ARG A 2 4.73 13.79 10.42
C ARG A 2 4.66 14.58 9.17
N LYS A 3 5.35 14.15 8.17
CA LYS A 3 5.27 14.80 6.89
C LYS A 3 4.46 13.91 5.96
N LEU A 4 3.95 14.52 4.92
CA LEU A 4 3.25 13.76 3.90
C LEU A 4 4.26 13.07 3.00
N LEU A 5 3.93 11.88 2.56
CA LEU A 5 4.80 11.11 1.68
C LEU A 5 4.46 11.41 0.23
N THR A 6 5.49 11.48 -0.60
CA THR A 6 5.29 11.61 -2.03
C THR A 6 4.85 10.26 -2.60
N ILE A 7 4.45 10.29 -3.87
CA ILE A 7 4.08 9.05 -4.54
C ILE A 7 5.26 8.08 -4.58
N GLY A 8 6.48 8.61 -4.77
CA GLY A 8 7.67 7.76 -4.77
C GLY A 8 7.94 7.16 -3.41
N GLU A 9 7.85 7.99 -2.37
CA GLU A 9 8.08 7.51 -1.01
C GLU A 9 7.02 6.48 -0.61
N ALA A 10 5.77 6.73 -0.99
CA ALA A 10 4.70 5.79 -0.67
C ALA A 10 4.88 4.47 -1.40
N SER A 11 5.31 4.52 -2.65
CA SER A 11 5.52 3.28 -3.40
C SER A 11 6.62 2.45 -2.78
N GLU A 12 7.69 3.10 -2.31
CA GLU A 12 8.75 2.40 -1.61
C GLU A 12 8.27 1.83 -0.28
N TYR A 13 7.48 2.61 0.42
CA TYR A 13 6.96 2.18 1.72
C TYR A 13 6.09 0.94 1.57
N LEU A 14 5.28 0.90 0.52
CA LEU A 14 4.39 -0.23 0.27
C LEU A 14 5.06 -1.35 -0.52
N GLY A 15 6.20 -1.08 -1.11
CA GLY A 15 6.90 -2.10 -1.89
C GLY A 15 6.25 -2.39 -3.24
N ILE A 16 5.63 -1.40 -3.83
CA ILE A 16 4.97 -1.57 -5.13
C ILE A 16 5.48 -0.52 -6.09
N SER A 17 5.17 -0.69 -7.36
CA SER A 17 5.61 0.28 -8.37
C SER A 17 4.74 1.52 -8.28
N LYS A 18 5.30 2.65 -8.76
CA LYS A 18 4.53 3.88 -8.82
C LYS A 18 3.31 3.72 -9.71
N LEU A 19 3.47 2.98 -10.79
CA LEU A 19 2.37 2.78 -11.72
C LEU A 19 1.20 2.09 -11.02
N THR A 20 1.50 1.07 -10.25
CA THR A 20 0.47 0.36 -9.48
C THR A 20 -0.20 1.31 -8.50
N LEU A 21 0.61 2.12 -7.82
CA LEU A 21 0.09 3.04 -6.83
C LEU A 21 -0.82 4.09 -7.48
N TYR A 22 -0.42 4.61 -8.64
CA TYR A 22 -1.27 5.54 -9.36
C TYR A 22 -2.61 4.91 -9.72
N GLY A 23 -2.58 3.65 -10.12
CA GLY A 23 -3.81 2.93 -10.41
C GLY A 23 -4.72 2.83 -9.20
N TRP A 24 -4.14 2.56 -8.04
CA TRP A 24 -4.92 2.46 -6.80
C TRP A 24 -5.51 3.81 -6.42
N VAL A 25 -4.76 4.88 -6.61
CA VAL A 25 -5.26 6.23 -6.33
C VAL A 25 -6.42 6.56 -7.27
N SER A 26 -6.27 6.24 -8.55
CA SER A 26 -7.33 6.49 -9.53
C SER A 26 -8.59 5.70 -9.19
N ALA A 27 -8.42 4.49 -8.73
CA ALA A 27 -9.55 3.63 -8.38
C ALA A 27 -10.11 3.93 -7.00
N ARG A 28 -9.51 4.89 -6.29
CA ARG A 28 -9.93 5.28 -4.95
C ARG A 28 -9.84 4.14 -3.96
N LYS A 29 -8.85 3.27 -4.15
CA LYS A 29 -8.65 2.16 -3.23
C LYS A 29 -7.83 2.53 -2.03
N LEU A 30 -7.10 3.63 -2.11
CA LEU A 30 -6.17 4.04 -1.07
C LEU A 30 -6.36 5.52 -0.82
N GLY A 31 -6.46 5.90 0.45
CA GLY A 31 -6.64 7.30 0.81
C GLY A 31 -5.42 8.13 0.46
N PHE A 32 -5.65 9.34 0.01
CA PHE A 32 -4.56 10.23 -0.35
C PHE A 32 -4.97 11.66 -0.07
N VAL A 33 -3.99 12.55 -0.13
CA VAL A 33 -4.18 13.97 0.11
C VAL A 33 -3.79 14.73 -1.15
N LYS A 34 -4.64 15.64 -1.59
CA LYS A 34 -4.30 16.49 -2.72
C LYS A 34 -3.72 17.78 -2.21
N VAL A 35 -2.53 18.10 -2.64
CA VAL A 35 -1.88 19.34 -2.31
C VAL A 35 -1.63 20.05 -3.64
N GLY A 36 -2.54 20.95 -4.03
CA GLY A 36 -2.48 21.50 -5.35
C GLY A 36 -2.66 20.43 -6.38
N ARG A 37 -1.66 20.23 -7.22
CA ARG A 37 -1.68 19.17 -8.23
C ARG A 37 -1.02 17.90 -7.74
N LEU A 38 -0.41 17.95 -6.56
CA LEU A 38 0.37 16.84 -6.07
C LEU A 38 -0.47 15.89 -5.27
N VAL A 39 -0.18 14.61 -5.40
CA VAL A 39 -0.79 13.57 -4.59
C VAL A 39 0.20 13.19 -3.51
N LYS A 40 -0.26 13.28 -2.27
CA LYS A 40 0.55 12.94 -1.12
C LYS A 40 -0.17 11.92 -0.27
N PHE A 41 0.53 11.33 0.67
CA PHE A 41 -0.05 10.30 1.52
C PHE A 41 0.33 10.55 2.96
N LYS A 42 -0.61 10.26 3.85
CA LYS A 42 -0.31 10.23 5.27
C LYS A 42 0.15 8.85 5.61
N GLN A 43 1.25 8.76 6.34
CA GLN A 43 1.77 7.45 6.71
C GLN A 43 0.73 6.63 7.46
N GLU A 44 -0.04 7.27 8.31
CA GLU A 44 -1.06 6.56 9.07
C GLU A 44 -2.13 5.94 8.17
N HIS A 45 -2.42 6.58 7.05
CA HIS A 45 -3.35 6.01 6.08
C HIS A 45 -2.77 4.77 5.42
N LEU A 46 -1.47 4.82 5.12
CA LEU A 46 -0.80 3.66 4.54
C LEU A 46 -0.76 2.51 5.53
N ASP A 47 -0.46 2.83 6.77
CA ASP A 47 -0.41 1.80 7.81
C ASP A 47 -1.77 1.15 8.00
N ARG A 48 -2.82 1.94 7.98
CA ARG A 48 -4.18 1.42 8.12
C ARG A 48 -4.53 0.53 6.94
N TRP A 49 -4.14 0.95 5.74
CA TRP A 49 -4.39 0.16 4.55
C TRP A 49 -3.67 -1.19 4.64
N ILE A 50 -2.42 -1.16 5.12
CA ILE A 50 -1.65 -2.38 5.31
C ILE A 50 -2.35 -3.30 6.29
N ASP A 51 -2.80 -2.74 7.41
CA ASP A 51 -3.50 -3.54 8.41
C ASP A 51 -4.76 -4.19 7.84
N GLN A 52 -5.51 -3.43 7.05
CA GLN A 52 -6.76 -3.93 6.50
C GLN A 52 -6.53 -5.04 5.48
N HIS A 53 -5.35 -5.06 4.88
CA HIS A 53 -5.03 -6.05 3.86
C HIS A 53 -4.05 -7.09 4.35
N THR A 54 -3.77 -7.10 5.64
CA THR A 54 -2.89 -8.09 6.21
C THR A 54 -3.67 -9.38 6.44
N VAL A 55 -3.12 -10.45 5.90
CA VAL A 55 -3.71 -11.77 6.07
C VAL A 55 -2.87 -12.49 7.10
N LYS A 56 -3.47 -12.84 8.22
CA LYS A 56 -2.73 -13.50 9.27
C LYS A 56 -2.44 -14.94 8.89
N ALA A 57 -1.23 -15.35 9.17
CA ALA A 57 -0.85 -16.71 8.92
C ALA A 57 -1.61 -17.63 9.85
N ARG A 58 -2.00 -18.77 9.32
CA ARG A 58 -2.66 -19.76 10.15
C ARG A 58 -1.67 -20.84 10.48
N PRO A 59 -1.69 -21.29 11.70
CA PRO A 59 -0.82 -22.41 12.02
C PRO A 59 -1.30 -23.62 11.26
N ALA A 60 -0.45 -24.35 10.84
CA ALA A 60 -0.78 -25.53 10.16
C ALA A 60 -1.30 -25.30 8.82
N THR A 61 -1.89 -25.51 8.40
CA THR A 61 -2.41 -25.48 7.18
C THR A 61 -1.79 -24.62 6.24
N GLN A 62 -1.50 -24.45 6.00
CA GLN A 62 -1.23 -23.82 5.17
C GLN A 62 -0.70 -23.79 4.35
N GLU A 63 -0.41 -23.82 3.87
CA GLU A 63 0.01 -23.81 3.17
C GLU A 63 0.10 -23.72 2.08
N ARG A 64 0.13 -23.85 1.48
CA ARG A 64 0.22 -23.80 0.38
C ARG A 64 0.08 -22.67 -0.26
N LEU A 65 0.13 -22.04 -0.23
CA LEU A 65 0.05 -20.94 -0.70
C LEU A 65 0.80 -20.30 -1.23
N GLU A 66 1.19 -20.53 -1.28
CA GLU A 66 1.74 -19.93 -1.71
C GLU A 66 2.27 -19.54 -2.33
N ASP A 67 2.58 -19.60 -2.59
CA ASP A 67 3.19 -19.25 -3.17
C ASP A 67 3.10 -18.53 -3.96
N ARG A 68 2.92 -18.37 -4.23
CA ARG A 68 2.86 -17.73 -4.98
C ARG A 68 3.02 -16.60 -5.03
N SER A 69 3.23 -16.42 -4.91
CA SER A 69 3.45 -15.51 -4.98
C SER A 69 3.93 -14.83 -5.18
N GLU A 70 4.22 -14.74 -5.25
CA GLU A 70 4.69 -14.11 -5.43
C GLU A 70 4.84 -13.59 -5.93
N HIS A 71 4.75 -13.62 -6.08
CA HIS A 71 4.85 -13.14 -6.55
C HIS A 71 4.92 -12.47 -6.84
N GLY A 72 4.77 -12.36 -6.69
CA GLY A 72 5.00 -11.78 -7.01
C GLY A 72 4.93 -11.33 -7.22
#